data_7d9d95c2fba7ad4ad6b3cb4682d33772
#
_entry.id   7d9d95c2fba7ad4ad6b3cb4682d33772
#
_cell.length_a   1.000
_cell.length_b   1.000
_cell.length_c   1.000
_cell.angle_alpha   90.00
_cell.angle_beta   90.00
_cell.angle_gamma   90.00
#
_symmetry.space_group_name_H-M   'P 1'
#
loop_
_entity.id
_entity.type
_entity.pdbx_description
1 polymer ?
#
loop_
_entity_poly.entity_id
_entity_poly.type
_entity_poly.pdbx_seq_one_letter_code
_entity_poly.pdbx_strand_id
1 'polypeptide(L)'
;APQFGSAKDPVNMAGFVADNMLSGKVKMISWRELKDMDRSKVMLVDVRTAEEFAMGGIEGAVNISLDGSRGEYQKLPKDRTIVVFCAIGLRGYIAARVLMQHGYDVVNLNGGYRTYSTAMAEQCNPIKYSEPEPKKPVELKAPEKVVEKKSFAIDACGLQCPGPVMKLKGGM
;
A
#
# COMPACT_ATOMS: atom_id res chain seq x y z
N ALA A 1 -17.58 -1.42 4.13
CA ALA A 1 -17.17 -0.24 3.37
C ALA A 1 -18.36 0.70 3.23
N PRO A 2 -18.21 2.01 3.41
CA PRO A 2 -19.32 2.93 3.25
C PRO A 2 -19.85 2.90 1.81
N GLN A 3 -21.16 2.96 1.69
CA GLN A 3 -21.90 2.89 0.43
C GLN A 3 -21.45 3.93 -0.62
N PHE A 4 -20.85 5.03 -0.17
CA PHE A 4 -20.40 6.15 -0.98
C PHE A 4 -18.88 6.27 -1.12
N GLY A 5 -18.14 5.29 -0.60
CA GLY A 5 -16.68 5.23 -0.71
C GLY A 5 -16.24 4.62 -2.04
N SER A 6 -15.09 5.09 -2.57
CA SER A 6 -14.43 4.44 -3.70
C SER A 6 -13.94 3.05 -3.29
N ALA A 7 -14.00 2.06 -4.20
CA ALA A 7 -13.41 0.75 -3.97
C ALA A 7 -11.89 0.81 -3.71
N LYS A 8 -11.23 1.88 -4.18
CA LYS A 8 -9.81 2.15 -3.94
C LYS A 8 -9.56 3.14 -2.79
N ASP A 9 -10.56 3.36 -1.94
CA ASP A 9 -10.40 4.12 -0.72
C ASP A 9 -9.31 3.48 0.17
N PRO A 10 -8.43 4.27 0.81
CA PRO A 10 -7.34 3.73 1.64
C PRO A 10 -7.83 2.80 2.76
N VAL A 11 -8.98 3.06 3.36
CA VAL A 11 -9.55 2.21 4.42
C VAL A 11 -9.99 0.88 3.85
N ASN A 12 -10.65 0.87 2.69
CA ASN A 12 -11.04 -0.37 1.99
C ASN A 12 -9.81 -1.17 1.59
N MET A 13 -8.78 -0.51 1.05
CA MET A 13 -7.54 -1.18 0.66
C MET A 13 -6.81 -1.78 1.87
N ALA A 14 -6.78 -1.08 3.01
CA ALA A 14 -6.22 -1.62 4.25
C ALA A 14 -7.00 -2.85 4.71
N GLY A 15 -8.34 -2.82 4.65
CA GLY A 15 -9.19 -3.95 4.98
C GLY A 15 -8.93 -5.18 4.07
N PHE A 16 -8.81 -4.97 2.76
CA PHE A 16 -8.49 -6.05 1.81
C PHE A 16 -7.10 -6.65 2.06
N VAL A 17 -6.10 -5.82 2.36
CA VAL A 17 -4.76 -6.32 2.69
C VAL A 17 -4.80 -7.14 3.98
N ALA A 18 -5.47 -6.65 5.02
CA ALA A 18 -5.65 -7.37 6.28
C ALA A 18 -6.36 -8.72 6.09
N ASP A 19 -7.47 -8.74 5.34
CA ASP A 19 -8.19 -9.99 5.02
C ASP A 19 -7.30 -10.99 4.28
N ASN A 20 -6.54 -10.53 3.29
CA ASN A 20 -5.63 -11.39 2.54
C ASN A 20 -4.52 -11.98 3.40
N MET A 21 -4.02 -11.22 4.39
CA MET A 21 -3.02 -11.71 5.33
C MET A 21 -3.62 -12.71 6.33
N LEU A 22 -4.75 -12.37 6.94
CA LEU A 22 -5.43 -13.21 7.92
C LEU A 22 -5.94 -14.53 7.32
N SER A 23 -6.42 -14.50 6.08
CA SER A 23 -6.86 -15.69 5.35
C SER A 23 -5.71 -16.50 4.72
N GLY A 24 -4.46 -16.12 4.96
CA GLY A 24 -3.28 -16.82 4.42
C GLY A 24 -3.10 -16.71 2.91
N LYS A 25 -3.85 -15.83 2.24
CA LYS A 25 -3.77 -15.63 0.78
C LYS A 25 -2.45 -14.98 0.37
N VAL A 26 -1.79 -14.26 1.27
CA VAL A 26 -0.46 -13.68 1.06
C VAL A 26 0.29 -13.63 2.37
N LYS A 27 1.58 -13.93 2.33
CA LYS A 27 2.53 -13.67 3.42
C LYS A 27 3.26 -12.37 3.09
N MET A 28 3.39 -11.49 4.07
CA MET A 28 4.09 -10.21 3.90
C MET A 28 5.21 -10.09 4.92
N ILE A 29 6.31 -9.48 4.52
CA ILE A 29 7.43 -9.14 5.39
C ILE A 29 7.78 -7.66 5.26
N SER A 30 8.30 -7.08 6.33
CA SER A 30 8.86 -5.74 6.33
C SER A 30 10.31 -5.74 5.84
N TRP A 31 10.83 -4.56 5.51
CA TRP A 31 12.24 -4.39 5.17
C TRP A 31 13.18 -4.75 6.34
N ARG A 32 12.71 -4.61 7.60
CA ARG A 32 13.48 -5.00 8.80
C ARG A 32 13.64 -6.51 8.86
N GLU A 33 12.54 -7.23 8.74
CA GLU A 33 12.56 -8.69 8.70
C GLU A 33 13.42 -9.20 7.53
N LEU A 34 13.33 -8.57 6.36
CA LEU A 34 14.17 -8.91 5.21
C LEU A 34 15.68 -8.73 5.52
N LYS A 35 16.04 -7.70 6.27
CA LYS A 35 17.43 -7.45 6.68
C LYS A 35 17.96 -8.56 7.58
N ASP A 36 17.10 -9.08 8.46
CA ASP A 36 17.47 -10.10 9.44
C ASP A 36 17.39 -11.52 8.87
N MET A 37 16.85 -11.71 7.67
CA MET A 37 16.77 -13.02 7.02
C MET A 37 18.14 -13.51 6.56
N ASP A 38 18.35 -14.82 6.71
CA ASP A 38 19.52 -15.51 6.15
C ASP A 38 19.45 -15.53 4.62
N ARG A 39 20.30 -14.75 3.97
CA ARG A 39 20.36 -14.61 2.51
C ARG A 39 20.66 -15.91 1.76
N SER A 40 21.23 -16.91 2.42
CA SER A 40 21.47 -18.21 1.81
C SER A 40 20.20 -19.04 1.62
N LYS A 41 19.17 -18.78 2.43
CA LYS A 41 17.88 -19.49 2.45
C LYS A 41 16.77 -18.79 1.69
N VAL A 42 17.03 -17.58 1.21
CA VAL A 42 16.05 -16.77 0.48
C VAL A 42 16.54 -16.44 -0.91
N MET A 43 15.59 -16.28 -1.83
CA MET A 43 15.84 -15.76 -3.17
C MET A 43 15.03 -14.47 -3.34
N LEU A 44 15.69 -13.39 -3.71
CA LEU A 44 15.04 -12.12 -3.98
C LEU A 44 14.64 -12.05 -5.45
N VAL A 45 13.37 -11.76 -5.71
CA VAL A 45 12.84 -11.63 -7.07
C VAL A 45 12.20 -10.26 -7.24
N ASP A 46 12.80 -9.44 -8.10
CA ASP A 46 12.25 -8.15 -8.50
C ASP A 46 11.32 -8.35 -9.70
N VAL A 47 10.04 -8.06 -9.50
CA VAL A 47 9.02 -8.22 -10.55
C VAL A 47 8.71 -6.93 -11.30
N ARG A 48 9.58 -5.92 -11.18
CA ARG A 48 9.53 -4.68 -11.97
C ARG A 48 10.02 -4.95 -13.40
N THR A 49 9.88 -3.94 -14.27
CA THR A 49 10.46 -4.04 -15.60
C THR A 49 11.99 -4.04 -15.56
N ALA A 50 12.62 -4.47 -16.65
CA ALA A 50 14.09 -4.49 -16.73
C ALA A 50 14.68 -3.09 -16.61
N GLU A 51 14.00 -2.08 -17.14
CA GLU A 51 14.40 -0.68 -17.06
C GLU A 51 14.34 -0.15 -15.62
N GLU A 52 13.26 -0.47 -14.89
CA GLU A 52 13.15 -0.12 -13.47
C GLU A 52 14.24 -0.80 -12.62
N PHE A 53 14.57 -2.05 -12.95
CA PHE A 53 15.63 -2.80 -12.26
C PHE A 53 17.02 -2.22 -12.55
N ALA A 54 17.27 -1.81 -13.79
CA ALA A 54 18.54 -1.17 -14.18
C ALA A 54 18.78 0.18 -13.49
N MET A 55 17.71 0.89 -13.09
CA MET A 55 17.81 2.14 -12.32
C MET A 55 18.16 1.91 -10.84
N GLY A 56 18.18 0.67 -10.37
CA GLY A 56 18.54 0.28 -9.02
C GLY A 56 17.61 -0.78 -8.46
N GLY A 57 18.15 -1.62 -7.59
CA GLY A 57 17.44 -2.76 -7.00
C GLY A 57 18.02 -3.14 -5.64
N ILE A 58 17.46 -4.18 -5.04
CA ILE A 58 18.02 -4.79 -3.84
C ILE A 58 19.18 -5.70 -4.28
N GLU A 59 20.31 -5.55 -3.62
CA GLU A 59 21.52 -6.36 -3.92
C GLU A 59 21.22 -7.87 -3.85
N GLY A 60 21.66 -8.61 -4.86
CA GLY A 60 21.43 -10.05 -4.98
C GLY A 60 20.03 -10.43 -5.50
N ALA A 61 19.19 -9.46 -5.90
CA ALA A 61 17.91 -9.76 -6.51
C ALA A 61 18.05 -10.16 -7.98
N VAL A 62 17.18 -11.08 -8.41
CA VAL A 62 17.03 -11.46 -9.81
C VAL A 62 15.79 -10.77 -10.36
N ASN A 63 15.90 -10.17 -11.54
CA ASN A 63 14.75 -9.54 -12.19
C ASN A 63 13.98 -10.57 -13.02
N ILE A 64 12.69 -10.70 -12.71
CA ILE A 64 11.73 -11.51 -13.46
C ILE A 64 10.44 -10.68 -13.56
N SER A 65 10.32 -9.88 -14.62
CA SER A 65 9.19 -8.99 -14.82
C SER A 65 7.85 -9.73 -14.78
N LEU A 66 6.85 -9.14 -14.11
CA LEU A 66 5.50 -9.73 -14.02
C LEU A 66 4.87 -9.96 -15.40
N ASP A 67 5.08 -9.04 -16.35
CA ASP A 67 4.38 -9.03 -17.64
C ASP A 67 4.94 -10.02 -18.66
N GLY A 68 6.22 -10.40 -18.54
CA GLY A 68 6.92 -11.23 -19.54
C GLY A 68 7.14 -12.69 -19.14
N SER A 69 6.85 -13.09 -17.94
CA SER A 69 7.60 -14.21 -17.33
C SER A 69 6.79 -15.36 -16.73
N ARG A 70 5.52 -15.54 -17.10
CA ARG A 70 4.75 -16.69 -16.57
C ARG A 70 5.45 -18.03 -16.74
N GLY A 71 6.27 -18.23 -17.80
CA GLY A 71 7.11 -19.40 -18.01
C GLY A 71 8.41 -19.40 -17.20
N GLU A 72 8.93 -18.25 -16.82
CA GLU A 72 10.20 -18.15 -16.09
C GLU A 72 10.06 -18.47 -14.61
N TYR A 73 8.89 -18.25 -14.03
CA TYR A 73 8.61 -18.63 -12.65
C TYR A 73 8.77 -20.13 -12.39
N GLN A 74 8.59 -20.99 -13.40
CA GLN A 74 8.79 -22.42 -13.28
C GLN A 74 10.25 -22.82 -13.07
N LYS A 75 11.19 -21.93 -13.39
CA LYS A 75 12.63 -22.15 -13.22
C LYS A 75 13.13 -21.79 -11.83
N LEU A 76 12.28 -21.19 -11.00
CA LEU A 76 12.64 -20.80 -9.65
C LEU A 76 12.85 -22.02 -8.75
N PRO A 77 13.81 -21.96 -7.83
CA PRO A 77 14.07 -23.03 -6.88
C PRO A 77 12.89 -23.18 -5.89
N LYS A 78 12.54 -24.41 -5.56
CA LYS A 78 11.49 -24.73 -4.57
C LYS A 78 12.00 -25.00 -3.16
N ASP A 79 13.31 -25.05 -3.01
CA ASP A 79 14.03 -25.34 -1.77
C ASP A 79 14.30 -24.09 -0.91
N ARG A 80 13.89 -22.91 -1.39
CA ARG A 80 14.12 -21.63 -0.74
C ARG A 80 12.85 -20.81 -0.66
N THR A 81 12.77 -19.95 0.35
CA THR A 81 11.72 -18.92 0.42
C THR A 81 11.98 -17.84 -0.63
N ILE A 82 11.00 -17.56 -1.46
CA ILE A 82 11.08 -16.52 -2.48
C ILE A 82 10.52 -15.22 -1.89
N VAL A 83 11.34 -14.18 -1.86
CA VAL A 83 10.91 -12.84 -1.49
C VAL A 83 10.66 -12.05 -2.77
N VAL A 84 9.40 -11.79 -3.08
CA VAL A 84 9.03 -10.97 -4.24
C VAL A 84 8.84 -9.52 -3.85
N PHE A 85 9.23 -8.61 -4.73
CA PHE A 85 8.97 -7.19 -4.56
C PHE A 85 8.83 -6.48 -5.89
N CYS A 86 8.14 -5.35 -5.87
CA CYS A 86 8.09 -4.40 -6.97
C CYS A 86 8.37 -2.98 -6.45
N ALA A 87 7.96 -1.95 -7.16
CA ALA A 87 8.17 -0.57 -6.71
C ALA A 87 7.50 -0.27 -5.35
N ILE A 88 6.22 -0.65 -5.18
CA ILE A 88 5.40 -0.29 -4.00
C ILE A 88 4.63 -1.46 -3.35
N GLY A 89 4.45 -2.61 -4.06
CA GLY A 89 3.84 -3.81 -3.47
C GLY A 89 2.78 -4.51 -4.32
N LEU A 90 2.03 -3.83 -5.19
CA LEU A 90 0.91 -4.45 -5.93
C LEU A 90 1.37 -5.54 -6.91
N ARG A 91 2.34 -5.27 -7.78
CA ARG A 91 2.89 -6.27 -8.70
C ARG A 91 3.52 -7.43 -7.92
N GLY A 92 4.20 -7.13 -6.81
CA GLY A 92 4.73 -8.15 -5.88
C GLY A 92 3.63 -9.04 -5.30
N TYR A 93 2.50 -8.44 -4.89
CA TYR A 93 1.34 -9.21 -4.42
C TYR A 93 0.81 -10.16 -5.51
N ILE A 94 0.64 -9.68 -6.74
CA ILE A 94 0.14 -10.51 -7.85
C ILE A 94 1.12 -11.67 -8.12
N ALA A 95 2.43 -11.38 -8.20
CA ALA A 95 3.45 -12.41 -8.38
C ALA A 95 3.46 -13.43 -7.23
N ALA A 96 3.36 -12.98 -5.98
CA ALA A 96 3.26 -13.87 -4.83
C ALA A 96 2.06 -14.81 -4.95
N ARG A 97 0.90 -14.31 -5.34
CA ARG A 97 -0.31 -15.13 -5.54
C ARG A 97 -0.12 -16.21 -6.62
N VAL A 98 0.49 -15.83 -7.74
CA VAL A 98 0.78 -16.77 -8.82
C VAL A 98 1.76 -17.86 -8.37
N LEU A 99 2.86 -17.46 -7.74
CA LEU A 99 3.87 -18.40 -7.26
C LEU A 99 3.36 -19.34 -6.18
N MET A 100 2.56 -18.83 -5.23
CA MET A 100 1.92 -19.66 -4.19
C MET A 100 1.00 -20.72 -4.81
N GLN A 101 0.25 -20.41 -5.88
CA GLN A 101 -0.58 -21.38 -6.60
C GLN A 101 0.24 -22.48 -7.28
N HIS A 102 1.51 -22.20 -7.61
CA HIS A 102 2.44 -23.17 -8.15
C HIS A 102 3.27 -23.91 -7.06
N GLY A 103 2.88 -23.73 -5.80
CA GLY A 103 3.48 -24.46 -4.67
C GLY A 103 4.83 -23.94 -4.19
N TYR A 104 5.16 -22.68 -4.47
CA TYR A 104 6.35 -22.04 -3.92
C TYR A 104 6.06 -21.45 -2.53
N ASP A 105 7.07 -21.46 -1.64
CA ASP A 105 7.03 -20.66 -0.42
C ASP A 105 7.44 -19.23 -0.76
N VAL A 106 6.47 -18.31 -0.68
CA VAL A 106 6.64 -16.94 -1.17
C VAL A 106 6.17 -15.94 -0.12
N VAL A 107 6.93 -14.87 0.01
CA VAL A 107 6.57 -13.69 0.81
C VAL A 107 6.70 -12.43 -0.04
N ASN A 108 5.80 -11.49 0.16
CA ASN A 108 5.83 -10.19 -0.52
C ASN A 108 6.44 -9.12 0.38
N LEU A 109 7.42 -8.38 -0.12
CA LEU A 109 8.02 -7.26 0.60
C LEU A 109 7.05 -6.08 0.67
N ASN A 110 6.62 -5.77 1.88
CA ASN A 110 5.70 -4.66 2.15
C ASN A 110 6.34 -3.30 1.80
N GLY A 111 5.62 -2.48 1.05
CA GLY A 111 6.10 -1.19 0.56
C GLY A 111 7.12 -1.28 -0.59
N GLY A 112 7.54 -2.49 -0.98
CA GLY A 112 8.42 -2.76 -2.12
C GLY A 112 9.78 -2.06 -2.05
N TYR A 113 10.41 -1.91 -3.21
CA TYR A 113 11.73 -1.29 -3.33
C TYR A 113 11.78 0.16 -2.84
N ARG A 114 10.70 0.92 -3.04
CA ARG A 114 10.64 2.33 -2.63
C ARG A 114 10.80 2.49 -1.12
N THR A 115 10.06 1.73 -0.33
CA THR A 115 10.17 1.76 1.13
C THR A 115 11.53 1.23 1.59
N TYR A 116 12.00 0.14 0.98
CA TYR A 116 13.30 -0.42 1.28
C TYR A 116 14.44 0.58 1.02
N SER A 117 14.49 1.19 -0.17
CA SER A 117 15.56 2.13 -0.53
C SER A 117 15.56 3.38 0.34
N THR A 118 14.38 3.93 0.67
CA THR A 118 14.26 5.06 1.60
C THR A 118 14.79 4.71 2.98
N ALA A 119 14.38 3.55 3.52
CA ALA A 119 14.82 3.11 4.84
C ALA A 119 16.34 2.84 4.89
N MET A 120 16.94 2.32 3.80
CA MET A 120 18.38 2.14 3.72
C MET A 120 19.11 3.49 3.61
N ALA A 121 18.59 4.44 2.85
CA ALA A 121 19.16 5.79 2.74
C ALA A 121 19.14 6.53 4.10
N GLU A 122 18.06 6.40 4.86
CA GLU A 122 17.96 6.97 6.22
C GLU A 122 18.95 6.35 7.20
N GLN A 123 19.23 5.06 7.08
CA GLN A 123 20.25 4.39 7.91
C GLN A 123 21.68 4.87 7.57
N CYS A 124 21.95 5.18 6.30
CA CYS A 124 23.24 5.73 5.88
C CYS A 124 23.41 7.21 6.25
N ASN A 125 22.31 7.96 6.28
CA ASN A 125 22.27 9.38 6.66
C ASN A 125 21.11 9.58 7.67
N PRO A 126 21.31 9.30 8.96
CA PRO A 126 20.25 9.52 9.94
C PRO A 126 19.90 11.01 9.99
N ILE A 127 18.68 11.34 9.58
CA ILE A 127 18.14 12.67 9.77
C ILE A 127 18.06 12.89 11.27
N LYS A 128 18.86 13.83 11.79
CA LYS A 128 18.73 14.27 13.17
C LYS A 128 17.41 15.05 13.26
N TYR A 129 16.36 14.39 13.68
CA TYR A 129 15.15 15.10 14.09
C TYR A 129 15.51 15.90 15.34
N SER A 130 15.59 17.22 15.22
CA SER A 130 15.43 18.07 16.39
C SER A 130 13.99 17.86 16.84
N GLU A 131 13.79 17.50 18.10
CA GLU A 131 12.43 17.45 18.65
C GLU A 131 11.74 18.79 18.32
N PRO A 132 10.54 18.76 17.75
CA PRO A 132 9.82 20.00 17.48
C PRO A 132 9.62 20.69 18.83
N GLU A 133 10.01 21.94 18.93
CA GLU A 133 9.74 22.74 20.12
C GLU A 133 8.26 22.57 20.50
N PRO A 134 7.96 22.36 21.79
CA PRO A 134 6.59 22.19 22.24
C PRO A 134 5.78 23.40 21.76
N LYS A 135 4.90 23.16 20.81
CA LYS A 135 4.00 24.21 20.31
C LYS A 135 3.27 24.76 21.51
N LYS A 136 3.41 26.07 21.78
CA LYS A 136 2.60 26.75 22.80
C LYS A 136 1.14 26.38 22.57
N PRO A 137 0.38 26.07 23.62
CA PRO A 137 -1.03 25.76 23.48
C PRO A 137 -1.69 26.86 22.63
N VAL A 138 -2.28 26.49 21.52
CA VAL A 138 -3.10 27.42 20.75
C VAL A 138 -4.33 27.68 21.60
N GLU A 139 -4.43 28.86 22.21
CA GLU A 139 -5.67 29.29 22.82
C GLU A 139 -6.74 29.34 21.73
N LEU A 140 -7.58 28.32 21.69
CA LEU A 140 -8.77 28.33 20.86
C LEU A 140 -9.69 29.42 21.43
N LYS A 141 -9.65 30.58 20.83
CA LYS A 141 -10.69 31.60 21.11
C LYS A 141 -12.05 30.97 20.83
N ALA A 142 -12.90 30.90 21.82
CA ALA A 142 -14.25 30.42 21.65
C ALA A 142 -14.92 31.20 20.46
N PRO A 143 -15.69 30.52 19.59
CA PRO A 143 -16.30 31.17 18.47
C PRO A 143 -17.23 32.27 18.99
N GLU A 144 -16.99 33.49 18.56
CA GLU A 144 -17.63 34.71 19.09
C GLU A 144 -19.15 34.82 18.82
N LYS A 145 -19.71 33.98 17.98
CA LYS A 145 -21.18 33.86 17.79
C LYS A 145 -21.53 32.47 17.26
N VAL A 146 -22.41 31.82 17.99
CA VAL A 146 -23.15 30.68 17.43
C VAL A 146 -24.10 31.28 16.37
N VAL A 147 -23.73 31.08 15.10
CA VAL A 147 -24.68 31.38 14.02
C VAL A 147 -25.82 30.39 14.17
N GLU A 148 -27.02 30.88 14.49
CA GLU A 148 -28.23 30.06 14.51
C GLU A 148 -28.32 29.31 13.19
N LYS A 149 -28.18 27.99 13.26
CA LYS A 149 -28.40 27.14 12.09
C LYS A 149 -29.88 27.20 11.77
N LYS A 150 -30.26 27.99 10.76
CA LYS A 150 -31.60 27.90 10.17
C LYS A 150 -31.71 26.47 9.58
N SER A 151 -32.55 25.66 10.21
CA SER A 151 -32.89 24.33 9.67
C SER A 151 -33.90 24.55 8.54
N PHE A 152 -33.53 24.14 7.34
CA PHE A 152 -34.41 24.04 6.19
C PHE A 152 -34.88 22.60 6.05
N ALA A 153 -36.17 22.37 6.17
CA ALA A 153 -36.77 21.11 5.79
C ALA A 153 -36.96 21.12 4.27
N ILE A 154 -36.23 20.25 3.57
CA ILE A 154 -36.41 20.03 2.14
C ILE A 154 -37.17 18.72 1.98
N ASP A 155 -38.39 18.79 1.47
CA ASP A 155 -39.11 17.57 1.07
C ASP A 155 -38.50 17.06 -0.23
N ALA A 156 -37.81 15.91 -0.13
CA ALA A 156 -37.19 15.24 -1.24
C ALA A 156 -37.96 13.97 -1.64
N CYS A 157 -39.12 13.73 -1.06
CA CYS A 157 -39.99 12.61 -1.41
C CYS A 157 -40.34 12.63 -2.90
N GLY A 158 -40.18 11.52 -3.57
CA GLY A 158 -40.47 11.37 -5.00
C GLY A 158 -39.39 11.90 -5.96
N LEU A 159 -38.26 12.42 -5.47
CA LEU A 159 -37.14 12.82 -6.32
C LEU A 159 -36.21 11.64 -6.58
N GLN A 160 -36.00 11.32 -7.86
CA GLN A 160 -34.97 10.35 -8.24
C GLN A 160 -33.56 10.95 -8.14
N CYS A 161 -32.58 10.16 -7.74
CA CYS A 161 -31.17 10.58 -7.75
C CYS A 161 -30.71 10.85 -9.21
N PRO A 162 -30.10 12.00 -9.51
CA PRO A 162 -29.48 13.01 -8.66
C PRO A 162 -30.37 14.25 -8.28
N GLY A 163 -31.69 14.13 -8.37
CA GLY A 163 -32.64 15.23 -8.16
C GLY A 163 -32.45 16.04 -6.88
N PRO A 164 -32.25 15.44 -5.69
CA PRO A 164 -32.06 16.17 -4.44
C PRO A 164 -30.85 17.10 -4.46
N VAL A 165 -29.77 16.69 -5.12
CA VAL A 165 -28.53 17.48 -5.21
C VAL A 165 -28.69 18.69 -6.14
N MET A 166 -29.49 18.57 -7.21
CA MET A 166 -29.77 19.68 -8.13
C MET A 166 -30.68 20.74 -7.51
N LYS A 167 -31.63 20.33 -6.64
CA LYS A 167 -32.53 21.26 -5.98
C LYS A 167 -31.82 22.13 -4.93
N LEU A 168 -30.74 21.68 -4.35
CA LEU A 168 -29.89 22.46 -3.45
C LEU A 168 -29.17 23.64 -4.12
N LYS A 169 -28.91 23.54 -5.44
CA LYS A 169 -28.25 24.60 -6.22
C LYS A 169 -29.20 25.70 -6.69
N GLY A 170 -30.50 25.45 -6.72
CA GLY A 170 -31.51 26.41 -7.16
C GLY A 170 -32.19 27.19 -6.02
N GLY A 171 -31.79 26.97 -4.78
CA GLY A 171 -32.44 27.56 -3.59
C GLY A 171 -31.57 28.60 -2.85
N MET A 172 -30.63 29.23 -3.55
CA MET A 172 -29.88 30.39 -3.07
C MET A 172 -30.28 31.64 -3.82
#